data_8f27e5c8efc6a2fc8529d837ffe301ab
#
_entry.id   8f27e5c8efc6a2fc8529d837ffe301ab
#
_cell.length_a   1.000
_cell.length_b   1.000
_cell.length_c   1.000
_cell.angle_alpha   90.00
_cell.angle_beta   90.00
_cell.angle_gamma   90.00
#
_symmetry.space_group_name_H-M   'P 1'
#
loop_
_entity.id
_entity.type
_entity.pdbx_description
1 polymer ?
#
loop_
_entity_poly.entity_id
_entity_poly.type
_entity_poly.pdbx_seq_one_letter_code
_entity_poly.pdbx_strand_id
1 'polypeptide(L)'
;MYTNQINRFHNIVLVTLISIYLVILAGGIVRSTGSGMGCPHWPKCFDSYIPPLHESDLPANYRELYTVQGHPAEFNVYKTWTEYGNRLIGAIAGLIVVYQCIYAIRFIKSKPKYFWFSFLLAVLMGSQGLLGAKLVSSYLAPILITLHMAAALLIMGILVWLLVETGKEKTHIQATVIEESLGKKYQWTMWVFILLTAIQIFLGTKVREAIDIISYEQNYLYKETWVGAVGSAFLIHRSYSILLTIATIYFTFILYKKRTVYPAAYKHAVQILTIIVLEITAGIILAYFALPPWTQPVHLLLATVLLGAQIAFVFRFMVGQNRRSV
;
A
#
# COMPACT_ATOMS: atom_id res chain seq x y z
N MET A 1 -34.69 0.84 3.63
CA MET A 1 -33.93 1.95 3.02
C MET A 1 -32.50 2.03 3.59
N TYR A 2 -32.31 2.06 4.90
CA TYR A 2 -31.00 2.13 5.58
C TYR A 2 -30.06 0.96 5.23
N THR A 3 -30.57 -0.30 5.25
CA THR A 3 -29.79 -1.50 4.89
C THR A 3 -29.17 -1.42 3.50
N ASN A 4 -29.95 -0.93 2.52
CA ASN A 4 -29.45 -0.75 1.15
C ASN A 4 -28.38 0.34 1.07
N GLN A 5 -28.47 1.40 1.88
CA GLN A 5 -27.46 2.45 1.94
C GLN A 5 -26.15 1.93 2.53
N ILE A 6 -26.19 1.13 3.61
CA ILE A 6 -25.00 0.50 4.21
C ILE A 6 -24.35 -0.48 3.23
N ASN A 7 -25.14 -1.33 2.57
CA ASN A 7 -24.60 -2.28 1.58
C ASN A 7 -23.89 -1.56 0.42
N ARG A 8 -24.49 -0.47 -0.09
CA ARG A 8 -23.86 0.34 -1.14
C ARG A 8 -22.57 1.02 -0.63
N PHE A 9 -22.59 1.59 0.56
CA PHE A 9 -21.42 2.22 1.14
C PHE A 9 -20.30 1.22 1.37
N HIS A 10 -20.59 0.03 1.90
CA HIS A 10 -19.63 -1.05 2.04
C HIS A 10 -18.96 -1.42 0.71
N ASN A 11 -19.75 -1.56 -0.36
CA ASN A 11 -19.23 -1.85 -1.69
C ASN A 11 -18.37 -0.70 -2.25
N ILE A 12 -18.74 0.56 -2.01
CA ILE A 12 -17.94 1.73 -2.40
C ILE A 12 -16.59 1.69 -1.67
N VAL A 13 -16.58 1.44 -0.35
CA VAL A 13 -15.35 1.32 0.45
C VAL A 13 -14.48 0.18 -0.09
N LEU A 14 -15.06 -0.96 -0.46
CA LEU A 14 -14.32 -2.08 -1.05
C LEU A 14 -13.68 -1.68 -2.39
N VAL A 15 -14.43 -1.04 -3.29
CA VAL A 15 -13.90 -0.56 -4.58
C VAL A 15 -12.79 0.47 -4.36
N THR A 16 -12.97 1.38 -3.40
CA THR A 16 -11.93 2.35 -3.03
C THR A 16 -10.67 1.64 -2.53
N LEU A 17 -10.80 0.65 -1.64
CA LEU A 17 -9.65 -0.11 -1.13
C LEU A 17 -8.90 -0.83 -2.26
N ILE A 18 -9.63 -1.48 -3.18
CA ILE A 18 -9.04 -2.13 -4.36
C ILE A 18 -8.29 -1.10 -5.21
N SER A 19 -8.89 0.09 -5.46
CA SER A 19 -8.23 1.14 -6.24
C SER A 19 -6.94 1.64 -5.59
N ILE A 20 -6.88 1.74 -4.26
CA ILE A 20 -5.64 2.09 -3.55
C ILE A 20 -4.56 1.00 -3.70
N TYR A 21 -4.91 -0.30 -3.61
CA TYR A 21 -3.95 -1.36 -3.88
C TYR A 21 -3.42 -1.33 -5.32
N LEU A 22 -4.27 -0.97 -6.30
CA LEU A 22 -3.84 -0.78 -7.70
C LEU A 22 -2.89 0.41 -7.84
N VAL A 23 -3.11 1.52 -7.12
CA VAL A 23 -2.18 2.67 -7.08
C VAL A 23 -0.83 2.25 -6.49
N ILE A 24 -0.83 1.50 -5.38
CA ILE A 24 0.40 1.00 -4.74
C ILE A 24 1.17 0.08 -5.71
N LEU A 25 0.47 -0.83 -6.39
CA LEU A 25 1.06 -1.71 -7.40
C LEU A 25 1.66 -0.91 -8.56
N ALA A 26 0.91 0.05 -9.11
CA ALA A 26 1.37 0.92 -10.20
C ALA A 26 2.59 1.74 -9.80
N GLY A 27 2.61 2.33 -8.60
CA GLY A 27 3.78 3.03 -8.06
C GLY A 27 5.00 2.11 -7.88
N GLY A 28 4.77 0.86 -7.46
CA GLY A 28 5.80 -0.18 -7.41
C GLY A 28 6.38 -0.50 -8.80
N ILE A 29 5.53 -0.58 -9.84
CA ILE A 29 5.95 -0.79 -11.23
C ILE A 29 6.79 0.40 -11.73
N VAL A 30 6.31 1.64 -11.53
CA VAL A 30 7.07 2.86 -11.89
C VAL A 30 8.48 2.83 -11.28
N ARG A 31 8.58 2.47 -10.00
CA ARG A 31 9.86 2.40 -9.30
C ARG A 31 10.76 1.27 -9.81
N SER A 32 10.20 0.07 -10.02
CA SER A 32 10.99 -1.12 -10.44
C SER A 32 11.50 -1.03 -11.87
N THR A 33 10.81 -0.26 -12.72
CA THR A 33 11.19 -0.02 -14.13
C THR A 33 12.05 1.23 -14.31
N GLY A 34 12.37 1.96 -13.23
CA GLY A 34 13.09 3.22 -13.32
C GLY A 34 12.35 4.30 -14.10
N SER A 35 10.99 4.25 -14.06
CA SER A 35 10.13 5.17 -14.83
C SER A 35 9.73 6.42 -14.08
N GLY A 36 10.19 6.62 -12.83
CA GLY A 36 9.72 7.70 -11.97
C GLY A 36 10.11 9.12 -12.40
N MET A 37 10.95 9.24 -13.42
CA MET A 37 11.30 10.50 -14.10
C MET A 37 11.07 10.41 -15.60
N GLY A 38 10.13 9.59 -16.06
CA GLY A 38 9.71 9.50 -17.45
C GLY A 38 8.94 10.74 -17.94
N CYS A 39 8.43 11.54 -17.00
CA CYS A 39 7.81 12.85 -17.24
C CYS A 39 8.56 13.90 -16.41
N PRO A 40 9.30 14.83 -17.02
CA PRO A 40 10.16 15.79 -16.30
C PRO A 40 9.36 16.81 -15.47
N HIS A 41 8.09 17.02 -15.77
CA HIS A 41 7.22 17.99 -15.10
C HIS A 41 5.92 17.37 -14.56
N TRP A 42 5.24 18.11 -13.70
CA TRP A 42 3.92 17.79 -13.18
C TRP A 42 3.05 19.07 -13.17
N PRO A 43 1.76 19.02 -13.52
CA PRO A 43 0.94 17.85 -13.87
C PRO A 43 1.13 17.36 -15.32
N LYS A 44 1.70 18.16 -16.18
CA LYS A 44 1.97 17.85 -17.58
C LYS A 44 3.18 16.93 -17.75
N CYS A 45 3.25 16.27 -18.89
CA CYS A 45 4.37 15.46 -19.32
C CYS A 45 4.92 16.04 -20.62
N PHE A 46 6.15 16.58 -20.61
CA PHE A 46 6.71 17.35 -21.73
C PHE A 46 5.75 18.46 -22.20
N ASP A 47 5.21 19.24 -21.25
CA ASP A 47 4.24 20.33 -21.45
C ASP A 47 2.90 19.94 -22.10
N SER A 48 2.65 18.65 -22.32
CA SER A 48 1.37 18.11 -22.79
C SER A 48 0.61 17.38 -21.67
N TYR A 49 -0.73 17.43 -21.72
CA TYR A 49 -1.59 16.62 -20.85
C TYR A 49 -1.63 15.14 -21.27
N ILE A 50 -1.40 14.86 -22.54
CA ILE A 50 -1.24 13.50 -23.09
C ILE A 50 0.22 13.36 -23.50
N PRO A 51 0.95 12.38 -22.98
CA PRO A 51 2.37 12.22 -23.32
C PRO A 51 2.60 11.94 -24.80
N PRO A 52 3.75 12.37 -25.36
CA PRO A 52 4.14 12.02 -26.73
C PRO A 52 4.32 10.51 -26.89
N LEU A 53 4.08 10.00 -28.10
CA LEU A 53 4.32 8.61 -28.49
C LEU A 53 5.67 8.44 -29.18
N HIS A 54 6.14 9.48 -29.87
CA HIS A 54 7.39 9.48 -30.62
C HIS A 54 8.26 10.66 -30.21
N GLU A 55 9.57 10.52 -30.32
CA GLU A 55 10.51 11.61 -30.08
C GLU A 55 10.26 12.80 -31.05
N SER A 56 9.78 12.50 -32.26
CA SER A 56 9.38 13.50 -33.26
C SER A 56 8.22 14.39 -32.84
N ASP A 57 7.44 14.00 -31.84
CA ASP A 57 6.32 14.77 -31.28
C ASP A 57 6.81 15.87 -30.32
N LEU A 58 8.11 15.84 -29.97
CA LEU A 58 8.77 16.79 -29.08
C LEU A 58 9.43 17.93 -29.90
N PRO A 59 9.59 19.12 -29.29
CA PRO A 59 10.40 20.18 -29.90
C PRO A 59 11.82 19.70 -30.20
N ALA A 60 12.43 20.17 -31.32
CA ALA A 60 13.79 19.76 -31.72
C ALA A 60 14.84 20.01 -30.61
N ASN A 61 14.63 21.01 -29.77
CA ASN A 61 15.48 21.39 -28.64
C ASN A 61 14.97 20.87 -27.30
N TYR A 62 14.14 19.81 -27.26
CA TYR A 62 13.54 19.31 -26.03
C TYR A 62 14.58 18.92 -24.96
N ARG A 63 15.77 18.46 -25.37
CA ARG A 63 16.86 18.11 -24.46
C ARG A 63 17.44 19.31 -23.71
N GLU A 64 17.31 20.51 -24.27
CA GLU A 64 17.70 21.76 -23.63
C GLU A 64 16.58 22.32 -22.75
N LEU A 65 15.32 22.14 -23.19
CA LEU A 65 14.14 22.62 -22.48
C LEU A 65 13.83 21.80 -21.24
N TYR A 66 14.09 20.48 -21.28
CA TYR A 66 13.77 19.56 -20.20
C TYR A 66 15.04 18.94 -19.66
N THR A 67 15.28 19.16 -18.37
CA THR A 67 16.44 18.59 -17.68
C THR A 67 16.00 17.79 -16.45
N VAL A 68 16.71 16.72 -16.16
CA VAL A 68 16.55 15.91 -14.96
C VAL A 68 17.89 15.91 -14.22
N GLN A 69 17.92 16.49 -13.00
CA GLN A 69 19.14 16.65 -12.20
C GLN A 69 20.28 17.40 -12.96
N GLY A 70 19.91 18.36 -13.80
CA GLY A 70 20.88 19.15 -14.58
C GLY A 70 21.39 18.45 -15.86
N HIS A 71 20.95 17.24 -16.15
CA HIS A 71 21.22 16.52 -17.40
C HIS A 71 20.04 16.64 -18.35
N PRO A 72 20.27 16.67 -19.68
CA PRO A 72 19.20 16.63 -20.67
C PRO A 72 18.25 15.44 -20.44
N ALA A 73 16.94 15.68 -20.50
CA ALA A 73 15.97 14.60 -20.37
C ALA A 73 16.03 13.69 -21.60
N GLU A 74 16.16 12.39 -21.36
CA GLU A 74 16.08 11.39 -22.43
C GLU A 74 14.64 10.92 -22.58
N PHE A 75 14.07 11.07 -23.78
CA PHE A 75 12.74 10.55 -24.05
C PHE A 75 12.77 9.03 -24.16
N ASN A 76 11.90 8.37 -23.40
CA ASN A 76 11.66 6.93 -23.51
C ASN A 76 10.15 6.70 -23.36
N VAL A 77 9.49 6.32 -24.44
CA VAL A 77 8.04 6.13 -24.48
C VAL A 77 7.52 5.20 -23.42
N TYR A 78 8.21 4.09 -23.13
CA TYR A 78 7.78 3.12 -22.11
C TYR A 78 7.84 3.71 -20.69
N LYS A 79 8.93 4.40 -20.35
CA LYS A 79 9.07 5.07 -19.05
C LYS A 79 8.04 6.19 -18.91
N THR A 80 7.87 7.00 -19.94
CA THR A 80 6.90 8.10 -19.98
C THR A 80 5.48 7.62 -19.77
N TRP A 81 5.04 6.61 -20.51
CA TRP A 81 3.68 6.08 -20.41
C TRP A 81 3.46 5.25 -19.13
N THR A 82 4.48 4.59 -18.59
CA THR A 82 4.40 3.90 -17.29
C THR A 82 4.17 4.90 -16.15
N GLU A 83 4.91 6.00 -16.13
CA GLU A 83 4.70 7.05 -15.12
C GLU A 83 3.35 7.74 -15.29
N TYR A 84 2.98 8.12 -16.52
CA TYR A 84 1.69 8.74 -16.80
C TYR A 84 0.52 7.84 -16.43
N GLY A 85 0.60 6.55 -16.74
CA GLY A 85 -0.39 5.55 -16.35
C GLY A 85 -0.59 5.49 -14.83
N ASN A 86 0.49 5.55 -14.06
CA ASN A 86 0.43 5.63 -12.60
C ASN A 86 -0.28 6.92 -12.13
N ARG A 87 0.04 8.08 -12.73
CA ARG A 87 -0.65 9.35 -12.43
C ARG A 87 -2.15 9.26 -12.71
N LEU A 88 -2.53 8.64 -13.84
CA LEU A 88 -3.92 8.46 -14.23
C LEU A 88 -4.69 7.54 -13.27
N ILE A 89 -4.09 6.38 -12.89
CA ILE A 89 -4.66 5.46 -11.90
C ILE A 89 -4.84 6.19 -10.56
N GLY A 90 -3.86 6.99 -10.14
CA GLY A 90 -3.94 7.82 -8.93
C GLY A 90 -5.07 8.85 -8.99
N ALA A 91 -5.25 9.52 -10.13
CA ALA A 91 -6.34 10.49 -10.33
C ALA A 91 -7.72 9.81 -10.28
N ILE A 92 -7.88 8.65 -10.93
CA ILE A 92 -9.12 7.86 -10.88
C ILE A 92 -9.42 7.42 -9.45
N ALA A 93 -8.42 6.90 -8.72
CA ALA A 93 -8.58 6.53 -7.31
C ALA A 93 -8.98 7.74 -6.45
N GLY A 94 -8.41 8.91 -6.71
CA GLY A 94 -8.81 10.17 -6.06
C GLY A 94 -10.28 10.51 -6.28
N LEU A 95 -10.77 10.38 -7.52
CA LEU A 95 -12.20 10.60 -7.83
C LEU A 95 -13.11 9.58 -7.12
N ILE A 96 -12.69 8.33 -7.01
CA ILE A 96 -13.43 7.29 -6.27
C ILE A 96 -13.50 7.65 -4.77
N VAL A 97 -12.40 8.14 -4.17
CA VAL A 97 -12.37 8.60 -2.76
C VAL A 97 -13.30 9.81 -2.57
N VAL A 98 -13.31 10.78 -3.48
CA VAL A 98 -14.24 11.92 -3.44
C VAL A 98 -15.68 11.44 -3.53
N TYR A 99 -15.99 10.53 -4.44
CA TYR A 99 -17.31 9.91 -4.53
C TYR A 99 -17.72 9.19 -3.23
N GLN A 100 -16.79 8.44 -2.61
CA GLN A 100 -17.01 7.82 -1.30
C GLN A 100 -17.36 8.86 -0.24
N CYS A 101 -16.62 9.98 -0.19
CA CYS A 101 -16.86 11.07 0.76
C CYS A 101 -18.25 11.71 0.56
N ILE A 102 -18.62 12.01 -0.69
CA ILE A 102 -19.94 12.57 -1.04
C ILE A 102 -21.05 11.58 -0.64
N TYR A 103 -20.87 10.28 -0.92
CA TYR A 103 -21.85 9.27 -0.53
C TYR A 103 -22.01 9.18 0.99
N ALA A 104 -20.92 9.33 1.75
CA ALA A 104 -20.88 9.25 3.20
C ALA A 104 -21.62 10.39 3.91
N ILE A 105 -21.93 11.51 3.24
CA ILE A 105 -22.74 12.63 3.77
C ILE A 105 -24.09 12.13 4.32
N ARG A 106 -24.65 11.06 3.71
CA ARG A 106 -25.91 10.44 4.15
C ARG A 106 -25.86 9.91 5.57
N PHE A 107 -24.66 9.64 6.08
CA PHE A 107 -24.44 9.08 7.41
C PHE A 107 -24.03 10.11 8.46
N ILE A 108 -23.95 11.40 8.11
CA ILE A 108 -23.42 12.45 9.00
C ILE A 108 -24.18 12.54 10.32
N LYS A 109 -25.51 12.30 10.29
CA LYS A 109 -26.36 12.32 11.49
C LYS A 109 -26.45 10.97 12.20
N SER A 110 -26.44 9.85 11.47
CA SER A 110 -26.66 8.51 12.03
C SER A 110 -25.36 7.82 12.44
N LYS A 111 -24.31 7.95 11.66
CA LYS A 111 -22.97 7.35 11.86
C LYS A 111 -21.88 8.33 11.43
N PRO A 112 -21.67 9.43 12.16
CA PRO A 112 -20.78 10.53 11.74
C PRO A 112 -19.36 10.07 11.44
N LYS A 113 -18.89 8.98 12.07
CA LYS A 113 -17.60 8.37 11.80
C LYS A 113 -17.38 8.00 10.31
N TYR A 114 -18.42 7.53 9.61
CA TYR A 114 -18.32 7.17 8.19
C TYR A 114 -18.02 8.39 7.31
N PHE A 115 -18.66 9.52 7.61
CA PHE A 115 -18.40 10.77 6.91
C PHE A 115 -17.00 11.32 7.24
N TRP A 116 -16.67 11.46 8.53
CA TRP A 116 -15.40 12.08 8.91
C TRP A 116 -14.17 11.32 8.46
N PHE A 117 -14.20 9.98 8.50
CA PHE A 117 -13.08 9.17 7.96
C PHE A 117 -13.04 9.21 6.44
N SER A 118 -14.19 9.26 5.73
CA SER A 118 -14.19 9.44 4.27
C SER A 118 -13.69 10.83 3.87
N PHE A 119 -14.00 11.87 4.65
CA PHE A 119 -13.46 13.21 4.46
C PHE A 119 -11.94 13.25 4.70
N LEU A 120 -11.46 12.64 5.78
CA LEU A 120 -10.03 12.51 6.05
C LEU A 120 -9.31 11.79 4.90
N LEU A 121 -9.90 10.72 4.36
CA LEU A 121 -9.36 10.01 3.19
C LEU A 121 -9.26 10.93 1.96
N ALA A 122 -10.26 11.78 1.72
CA ALA A 122 -10.22 12.74 0.62
C ALA A 122 -9.09 13.77 0.79
N VAL A 123 -8.89 14.28 2.01
CA VAL A 123 -7.77 15.18 2.34
C VAL A 123 -6.42 14.49 2.16
N LEU A 124 -6.28 13.27 2.71
CA LEU A 124 -5.04 12.48 2.56
C LEU A 124 -4.76 12.15 1.09
N MET A 125 -5.77 11.84 0.30
CA MET A 125 -5.60 11.54 -1.12
C MET A 125 -5.19 12.79 -1.91
N GLY A 126 -5.76 13.97 -1.59
CA GLY A 126 -5.30 15.25 -2.13
C GLY A 126 -3.83 15.54 -1.77
N SER A 127 -3.44 15.28 -0.52
CA SER A 127 -2.04 15.44 -0.08
C SER A 127 -1.08 14.47 -0.81
N GLN A 128 -1.54 13.26 -1.16
CA GLN A 128 -0.78 12.32 -1.98
C GLN A 128 -0.49 12.87 -3.38
N GLY A 129 -1.47 13.54 -4.01
CA GLY A 129 -1.25 14.21 -5.29
C GLY A 129 -0.17 15.32 -5.19
N LEU A 130 -0.23 16.15 -4.13
CA LEU A 130 0.77 17.19 -3.88
C LEU A 130 2.16 16.60 -3.57
N LEU A 131 2.22 15.53 -2.77
CA LEU A 131 3.47 14.81 -2.50
C LEU A 131 4.04 14.19 -3.79
N GLY A 132 3.17 13.65 -4.67
CA GLY A 132 3.58 13.14 -5.98
C GLY A 132 4.19 14.24 -6.87
N ALA A 133 3.58 15.42 -6.90
CA ALA A 133 4.13 16.58 -7.60
C ALA A 133 5.51 16.98 -7.03
N LYS A 134 5.63 16.98 -5.69
CA LYS A 134 6.89 17.30 -5.01
C LYS A 134 7.96 16.24 -5.24
N LEU A 135 7.59 14.96 -5.35
CA LEU A 135 8.52 13.88 -5.69
C LEU A 135 9.18 14.11 -7.05
N VAL A 136 8.40 14.47 -8.08
CA VAL A 136 8.94 14.79 -9.40
C VAL A 136 9.87 15.99 -9.32
N SER A 137 9.44 17.10 -8.71
CA SER A 137 10.24 18.32 -8.62
C SER A 137 11.49 18.20 -7.73
N SER A 138 11.57 17.16 -6.88
CA SER A 138 12.73 16.87 -6.01
C SER A 138 13.60 15.73 -6.55
N TYR A 139 13.36 15.29 -7.79
CA TYR A 139 14.08 14.17 -8.39
C TYR A 139 14.05 12.91 -7.53
N LEU A 140 12.86 12.58 -7.00
CA LEU A 140 12.60 11.38 -6.20
C LEU A 140 13.38 11.33 -4.87
N ALA A 141 13.48 12.46 -4.15
CA ALA A 141 14.15 12.52 -2.85
C ALA A 141 13.68 11.38 -1.91
N PRO A 142 14.60 10.57 -1.34
CA PRO A 142 14.25 9.34 -0.59
C PRO A 142 13.27 9.56 0.56
N ILE A 143 13.42 10.68 1.29
CA ILE A 143 12.53 11.02 2.41
C ILE A 143 11.08 11.23 1.93
N LEU A 144 10.87 11.87 0.76
CA LEU A 144 9.55 12.10 0.21
C LEU A 144 8.91 10.80 -0.29
N ILE A 145 9.70 9.88 -0.85
CA ILE A 145 9.23 8.54 -1.21
C ILE A 145 8.72 7.82 0.05
N THR A 146 9.48 7.86 1.14
CA THR A 146 9.11 7.23 2.42
C THR A 146 7.84 7.85 3.00
N LEU A 147 7.69 9.18 2.98
CA LEU A 147 6.50 9.88 3.45
C LEU A 147 5.27 9.56 2.58
N HIS A 148 5.43 9.55 1.26
CA HIS A 148 4.36 9.18 0.32
C HIS A 148 3.87 7.75 0.57
N MET A 149 4.78 6.80 0.77
CA MET A 149 4.45 5.42 1.10
C MET A 149 3.76 5.31 2.47
N ALA A 150 4.27 6.00 3.51
CA ALA A 150 3.67 5.97 4.85
C ALA A 150 2.23 6.51 4.83
N ALA A 151 1.98 7.60 4.09
CA ALA A 151 0.64 8.14 3.93
C ALA A 151 -0.28 7.20 3.12
N ALA A 152 0.23 6.47 2.12
CA ALA A 152 -0.53 5.44 1.41
C ALA A 152 -0.94 4.27 2.33
N LEU A 153 -0.05 3.83 3.24
CA LEU A 153 -0.36 2.81 4.25
C LEU A 153 -1.41 3.31 5.25
N LEU A 154 -1.39 4.59 5.62
CA LEU A 154 -2.42 5.18 6.48
C LEU A 154 -3.79 5.20 5.78
N ILE A 155 -3.86 5.63 4.51
CA ILE A 155 -5.08 5.59 3.69
C ILE A 155 -5.63 4.16 3.62
N MET A 156 -4.78 3.18 3.31
CA MET A 156 -5.15 1.77 3.27
C MET A 156 -5.69 1.29 4.63
N GLY A 157 -5.02 1.63 5.73
CA GLY A 157 -5.43 1.24 7.08
C GLY A 157 -6.81 1.79 7.45
N ILE A 158 -7.12 3.05 7.13
CA ILE A 158 -8.43 3.67 7.35
C ILE A 158 -9.50 2.97 6.51
N LEU A 159 -9.21 2.63 5.25
CA LEU A 159 -10.15 1.93 4.36
C LEU A 159 -10.43 0.52 4.86
N VAL A 160 -9.42 -0.21 5.32
CA VAL A 160 -9.61 -1.54 5.92
C VAL A 160 -10.48 -1.45 7.16
N TRP A 161 -10.25 -0.46 8.03
CA TRP A 161 -11.11 -0.22 9.18
C TRP A 161 -12.57 0.07 8.78
N LEU A 162 -12.78 1.00 7.81
CA LEU A 162 -14.12 1.29 7.29
C LEU A 162 -14.81 0.05 6.72
N LEU A 163 -14.06 -0.78 5.98
CA LEU A 163 -14.57 -2.01 5.37
C LEU A 163 -15.04 -3.00 6.45
N VAL A 164 -14.25 -3.23 7.49
CA VAL A 164 -14.61 -4.10 8.60
C VAL A 164 -15.82 -3.56 9.36
N GLU A 165 -15.82 -2.27 9.65
CA GLU A 165 -16.89 -1.62 10.43
C GLU A 165 -18.24 -1.64 9.70
N THR A 166 -18.23 -1.34 8.40
CA THR A 166 -19.44 -1.42 7.56
C THR A 166 -19.88 -2.87 7.34
N GLY A 167 -18.93 -3.82 7.28
CA GLY A 167 -19.21 -5.25 7.22
C GLY A 167 -19.91 -5.78 8.47
N LYS A 168 -19.50 -5.35 9.67
CA LYS A 168 -20.18 -5.65 10.94
C LYS A 168 -21.60 -5.11 10.97
N GLU A 169 -21.78 -3.85 10.56
CA GLU A 169 -23.11 -3.25 10.50
C GLU A 169 -24.05 -4.03 9.57
N LYS A 170 -23.56 -4.44 8.40
CA LYS A 170 -24.29 -5.28 7.45
C LYS A 170 -24.69 -6.62 8.07
N THR A 171 -23.78 -7.29 8.77
CA THR A 171 -24.05 -8.59 9.41
C THR A 171 -25.03 -8.45 10.57
N HIS A 172 -24.93 -7.39 11.36
CA HIS A 172 -25.83 -7.10 12.47
C HIS A 172 -27.29 -6.89 12.03
N ILE A 173 -27.46 -6.19 10.89
CA ILE A 173 -28.78 -5.96 10.29
C ILE A 173 -29.39 -7.27 9.78
N GLN A 174 -28.54 -8.24 9.32
CA GLN A 174 -29.00 -9.51 8.77
C GLN A 174 -29.21 -10.59 9.85
N ALA A 175 -28.93 -10.31 11.14
CA ALA A 175 -29.12 -11.20 12.29
C ALA A 175 -28.48 -12.62 12.18
N THR A 176 -27.40 -12.76 11.42
CA THR A 176 -26.95 -14.06 10.91
C THR A 176 -25.67 -14.64 11.54
N VAL A 177 -24.93 -13.92 12.40
CA VAL A 177 -23.66 -14.47 12.93
C VAL A 177 -23.38 -13.98 14.36
N ILE A 178 -23.09 -14.91 15.27
CA ILE A 178 -22.46 -14.62 16.57
C ILE A 178 -21.03 -14.17 16.26
N GLU A 179 -20.69 -12.89 16.49
CA GLU A 179 -19.33 -12.39 16.32
C GLU A 179 -18.40 -13.00 17.35
N GLU A 180 -17.37 -13.72 16.90
CA GLU A 180 -16.29 -14.17 17.75
C GLU A 180 -15.55 -12.96 18.34
N SER A 181 -15.39 -12.95 19.67
CA SER A 181 -14.63 -11.93 20.38
C SER A 181 -13.42 -12.56 21.03
N LEU A 182 -12.25 -12.13 20.59
CA LEU A 182 -10.98 -12.56 21.17
C LEU A 182 -10.64 -11.73 22.43
N GLY A 183 -10.10 -12.41 23.45
CA GLY A 183 -9.63 -11.76 24.66
C GLY A 183 -8.51 -10.72 24.36
N LYS A 184 -8.38 -9.71 25.24
CA LYS A 184 -7.42 -8.60 25.12
C LYS A 184 -5.99 -9.04 24.78
N LYS A 185 -5.52 -10.19 25.31
CA LYS A 185 -4.19 -10.72 25.02
C LYS A 185 -3.95 -10.92 23.51
N TYR A 186 -4.90 -11.53 22.80
CA TYR A 186 -4.77 -11.78 21.36
C TYR A 186 -4.83 -10.50 20.56
N GLN A 187 -5.64 -9.54 21.00
CA GLN A 187 -5.72 -8.22 20.37
C GLN A 187 -4.39 -7.46 20.51
N TRP A 188 -3.81 -7.41 21.72
CA TRP A 188 -2.50 -6.80 21.94
C TRP A 188 -1.38 -7.48 21.14
N THR A 189 -1.37 -8.81 21.07
CA THR A 189 -0.41 -9.54 20.24
C THR A 189 -0.50 -9.10 18.78
N MET A 190 -1.71 -8.90 18.26
CA MET A 190 -1.88 -8.47 16.87
C MET A 190 -1.50 -7.00 16.66
N TRP A 191 -1.73 -6.11 17.64
CA TRP A 191 -1.21 -4.73 17.58
C TRP A 191 0.31 -4.71 17.53
N VAL A 192 0.97 -5.57 18.30
CA VAL A 192 2.43 -5.75 18.23
C VAL A 192 2.83 -6.22 16.83
N PHE A 193 2.12 -7.18 16.23
CA PHE A 193 2.42 -7.64 14.87
C PHE A 193 2.25 -6.53 13.83
N ILE A 194 1.22 -5.70 13.93
CA ILE A 194 1.04 -4.52 13.07
C ILE A 194 2.25 -3.59 13.17
N LEU A 195 2.70 -3.28 14.40
CA LEU A 195 3.89 -2.45 14.60
C LEU A 195 5.15 -3.09 14.01
N LEU A 196 5.36 -4.39 14.28
CA LEU A 196 6.51 -5.13 13.74
C LEU A 196 6.49 -5.19 12.20
N THR A 197 5.32 -5.36 11.60
CA THR A 197 5.17 -5.36 10.14
C THR A 197 5.42 -3.97 9.56
N ALA A 198 4.97 -2.89 10.23
CA ALA A 198 5.26 -1.52 9.80
C ALA A 198 6.78 -1.23 9.85
N ILE A 199 7.48 -1.68 10.91
CA ILE A 199 8.94 -1.59 11.00
C ILE A 199 9.61 -2.39 9.87
N GLN A 200 9.12 -3.61 9.57
CA GLN A 200 9.65 -4.44 8.49
C GLN A 200 9.50 -3.77 7.12
N ILE A 201 8.36 -3.12 6.86
CA ILE A 201 8.15 -2.34 5.63
C ILE A 201 9.16 -1.17 5.56
N PHE A 202 9.37 -0.45 6.67
CA PHE A 202 10.36 0.62 6.73
C PHE A 202 11.79 0.11 6.50
N LEU A 203 12.18 -1.02 7.09
CA LEU A 203 13.48 -1.65 6.84
C LEU A 203 13.64 -2.02 5.36
N GLY A 204 12.58 -2.53 4.72
CA GLY A 204 12.57 -2.80 3.27
C GLY A 204 12.78 -1.56 2.41
N THR A 205 12.28 -0.37 2.83
CA THR A 205 12.56 0.87 2.11
C THR A 205 14.04 1.26 2.22
N LYS A 206 14.70 0.99 3.36
CA LYS A 206 16.15 1.24 3.53
C LYS A 206 17.00 0.32 2.67
N VAL A 207 16.61 -0.95 2.54
CA VAL A 207 17.26 -1.87 1.58
C VAL A 207 17.12 -1.34 0.15
N ARG A 208 15.93 -0.89 -0.24
CA ARG A 208 15.69 -0.35 -1.58
C ARG A 208 16.45 0.95 -1.84
N GLU A 209 16.54 1.86 -0.85
CA GLU A 209 17.32 3.09 -0.92
C GLU A 209 18.81 2.78 -1.17
N ALA A 210 19.36 1.81 -0.45
CA ALA A 210 20.74 1.36 -0.65
C ALA A 210 20.96 0.78 -2.06
N ILE A 211 20.02 -0.04 -2.56
CA ILE A 211 20.09 -0.58 -3.93
C ILE A 211 20.05 0.55 -4.97
N ASP A 212 19.23 1.58 -4.78
CA ASP A 212 19.16 2.72 -5.70
C ASP A 212 20.53 3.45 -5.80
N ILE A 213 21.20 3.66 -4.66
CA ILE A 213 22.56 4.27 -4.61
C ILE A 213 23.57 3.37 -5.33
N ILE A 214 23.63 2.09 -4.97
CA ILE A 214 24.58 1.12 -5.56
C ILE A 214 24.37 1.01 -7.07
N SER A 215 23.12 0.94 -7.52
CA SER A 215 22.81 0.84 -8.94
C SER A 215 23.27 2.07 -9.73
N TYR A 216 23.12 3.27 -9.14
CA TYR A 216 23.61 4.50 -9.73
C TYR A 216 25.13 4.56 -9.81
N GLU A 217 25.83 4.23 -8.72
CA GLU A 217 27.30 4.20 -8.65
C GLU A 217 27.90 3.20 -9.64
N GLN A 218 27.21 2.09 -9.91
CA GLN A 218 27.61 1.07 -10.89
C GLN A 218 27.08 1.32 -12.31
N ASN A 219 26.54 2.50 -12.60
CA ASN A 219 25.97 2.82 -13.92
C ASN A 219 24.91 1.80 -14.39
N TYR A 220 24.12 1.26 -13.45
CA TYR A 220 23.09 0.22 -13.68
C TYR A 220 23.63 -1.12 -14.24
N LEU A 221 24.94 -1.36 -14.12
CA LEU A 221 25.58 -2.61 -14.49
C LEU A 221 25.71 -3.55 -13.27
N TYR A 222 26.07 -4.81 -13.49
CA TYR A 222 26.36 -5.81 -12.47
C TYR A 222 25.23 -6.02 -11.44
N LYS A 223 24.01 -6.07 -11.92
CA LYS A 223 22.79 -6.13 -11.11
C LYS A 223 22.78 -7.29 -10.10
N GLU A 224 23.44 -8.39 -10.42
CA GLU A 224 23.62 -9.58 -9.58
C GLU A 224 24.42 -9.29 -8.29
N THR A 225 25.23 -8.24 -8.27
CA THR A 225 26.06 -7.87 -7.11
C THR A 225 25.35 -6.91 -6.15
N TRP A 226 24.29 -6.23 -6.59
CA TRP A 226 23.67 -5.12 -5.83
C TRP A 226 23.19 -5.54 -4.45
N VAL A 227 22.47 -6.66 -4.35
CA VAL A 227 21.93 -7.14 -3.06
C VAL A 227 23.05 -7.49 -2.09
N GLY A 228 24.13 -8.11 -2.57
CA GLY A 228 25.30 -8.41 -1.75
C GLY A 228 26.01 -7.17 -1.23
N ALA A 229 26.00 -6.08 -2.00
CA ALA A 229 26.64 -4.81 -1.64
C ALA A 229 25.84 -3.97 -0.62
N VAL A 230 24.54 -4.27 -0.40
CA VAL A 230 23.69 -3.52 0.57
C VAL A 230 24.20 -3.66 2.01
N GLY A 231 24.84 -4.77 2.37
CA GLY A 231 25.43 -4.96 3.69
C GLY A 231 24.41 -5.13 4.82
N SER A 232 24.61 -4.37 5.93
CA SER A 232 23.84 -4.53 7.17
C SER A 232 22.34 -4.28 7.01
N ALA A 233 21.93 -3.36 6.16
CA ALA A 233 20.49 -3.06 5.96
C ALA A 233 19.74 -4.29 5.43
N PHE A 234 20.33 -5.03 4.49
CA PHE A 234 19.74 -6.28 3.99
C PHE A 234 19.74 -7.37 5.06
N LEU A 235 20.84 -7.53 5.81
CA LEU A 235 20.92 -8.53 6.88
C LEU A 235 19.88 -8.30 7.97
N ILE A 236 19.69 -7.06 8.40
CA ILE A 236 18.69 -6.70 9.41
C ILE A 236 17.28 -6.98 8.87
N HIS A 237 16.94 -6.51 7.67
CA HIS A 237 15.64 -6.73 7.03
C HIS A 237 15.33 -8.22 6.91
N ARG A 238 16.27 -9.03 6.44
CA ARG A 238 16.13 -10.49 6.30
C ARG A 238 15.94 -11.19 7.65
N SER A 239 16.80 -10.88 8.63
CA SER A 239 16.73 -11.54 9.96
C SER A 239 15.44 -11.18 10.69
N TYR A 240 15.00 -9.93 10.58
CA TYR A 240 13.75 -9.46 11.15
C TYR A 240 12.53 -10.15 10.52
N SER A 241 12.54 -10.40 9.21
CA SER A 241 11.46 -11.14 8.55
C SER A 241 11.32 -12.58 9.05
N ILE A 242 12.44 -13.26 9.35
CA ILE A 242 12.44 -14.59 9.94
C ILE A 242 11.79 -14.57 11.33
N LEU A 243 12.16 -13.61 12.18
CA LEU A 243 11.59 -13.44 13.51
C LEU A 243 10.06 -13.22 13.44
N LEU A 244 9.61 -12.33 12.57
CA LEU A 244 8.19 -12.03 12.36
C LEU A 244 7.42 -13.28 11.90
N THR A 245 8.04 -14.08 11.02
CA THR A 245 7.46 -15.33 10.53
C THR A 245 7.29 -16.37 11.64
N ILE A 246 8.35 -16.62 12.43
CA ILE A 246 8.30 -17.56 13.57
C ILE A 246 7.21 -17.12 14.54
N ALA A 247 7.13 -15.82 14.86
CA ALA A 247 6.11 -15.29 15.76
C ALA A 247 4.69 -15.51 15.20
N THR A 248 4.48 -15.32 13.88
CA THR A 248 3.18 -15.55 13.24
C THR A 248 2.82 -17.03 13.18
N ILE A 249 3.77 -17.93 12.92
CA ILE A 249 3.56 -19.38 12.99
C ILE A 249 3.11 -19.77 14.42
N TYR A 250 3.80 -19.29 15.45
CA TYR A 250 3.48 -19.55 16.83
C TYR A 250 2.08 -19.03 17.20
N PHE A 251 1.73 -17.82 16.80
CA PHE A 251 0.40 -17.25 17.02
C PHE A 251 -0.70 -18.08 16.32
N THR A 252 -0.47 -18.48 15.08
CA THR A 252 -1.39 -19.32 14.31
C THR A 252 -1.57 -20.69 15.00
N PHE A 253 -0.49 -21.27 15.53
CA PHE A 253 -0.54 -22.52 16.30
C PHE A 253 -1.35 -22.40 17.61
N ILE A 254 -1.25 -21.27 18.31
CA ILE A 254 -2.09 -21.02 19.50
C ILE A 254 -3.57 -21.00 19.10
N LEU A 255 -3.92 -20.33 18.00
CA LEU A 255 -5.30 -20.29 17.51
C LEU A 255 -5.76 -21.64 16.93
N TYR A 256 -4.88 -22.43 16.34
CA TYR A 256 -5.16 -23.81 15.93
C TYR A 256 -5.62 -24.67 17.10
N LYS A 257 -4.95 -24.60 18.27
CA LYS A 257 -5.37 -25.30 19.47
C LYS A 257 -6.76 -24.89 20.00
N LYS A 258 -7.22 -23.70 19.60
CA LYS A 258 -8.51 -23.11 19.98
C LYS A 258 -9.48 -22.98 18.80
N ARG A 259 -9.25 -23.68 17.68
CA ARG A 259 -10.03 -23.53 16.44
C ARG A 259 -11.51 -23.89 16.56
N THR A 260 -11.87 -24.72 17.54
CA THR A 260 -13.27 -25.07 17.85
C THR A 260 -14.00 -23.93 18.54
N VAL A 261 -13.28 -23.09 19.32
CA VAL A 261 -13.83 -21.92 20.03
C VAL A 261 -13.76 -20.66 19.17
N TYR A 262 -12.69 -20.53 18.36
CA TYR A 262 -12.41 -19.36 17.53
C TYR A 262 -12.13 -19.77 16.07
N PRO A 263 -13.10 -20.39 15.35
CA PRO A 263 -12.87 -20.90 14.00
C PRO A 263 -12.58 -19.79 13.00
N ALA A 264 -13.27 -18.64 13.07
CA ALA A 264 -13.06 -17.53 12.14
C ALA A 264 -11.71 -16.83 12.38
N ALA A 265 -11.30 -16.65 13.65
CA ALA A 265 -10.00 -16.08 13.98
C ALA A 265 -8.85 -16.99 13.54
N TYR A 266 -8.98 -18.30 13.74
CA TYR A 266 -8.01 -19.26 13.23
C TYR A 266 -7.88 -19.19 11.70
N LYS A 267 -9.01 -19.22 10.97
CA LYS A 267 -9.00 -19.10 9.50
C LYS A 267 -8.30 -17.80 9.03
N HIS A 268 -8.54 -16.70 9.72
CA HIS A 268 -7.92 -15.42 9.40
C HIS A 268 -6.40 -15.44 9.70
N ALA A 269 -5.97 -16.07 10.82
CA ALA A 269 -4.56 -16.23 11.12
C ALA A 269 -3.83 -17.09 10.06
N VAL A 270 -4.48 -18.14 9.55
CA VAL A 270 -3.95 -18.93 8.43
C VAL A 270 -3.80 -18.08 7.17
N GLN A 271 -4.74 -17.20 6.87
CA GLN A 271 -4.61 -16.27 5.74
C GLN A 271 -3.41 -15.34 5.90
N ILE A 272 -3.21 -14.75 7.10
CA ILE A 272 -2.03 -13.93 7.41
C ILE A 272 -0.74 -14.74 7.22
N LEU A 273 -0.69 -15.97 7.72
CA LEU A 273 0.47 -16.86 7.56
C LEU A 273 0.75 -17.18 6.09
N THR A 274 -0.30 -17.43 5.29
CA THR A 274 -0.16 -17.64 3.84
C THR A 274 0.45 -16.42 3.15
N ILE A 275 0.00 -15.21 3.48
CA ILE A 275 0.54 -13.97 2.90
C ILE A 275 2.02 -13.79 3.28
N ILE A 276 2.41 -14.07 4.54
CA ILE A 276 3.83 -14.02 4.95
C ILE A 276 4.68 -15.00 4.16
N VAL A 277 4.21 -16.22 3.92
CA VAL A 277 4.94 -17.22 3.12
C VAL A 277 5.15 -16.71 1.70
N LEU A 278 4.12 -16.14 1.08
CA LEU A 278 4.23 -15.52 -0.26
C LEU A 278 5.19 -14.33 -0.26
N GLU A 279 5.16 -13.51 0.79
CA GLU A 279 6.03 -12.34 0.96
C GLU A 279 7.51 -12.75 1.05
N ILE A 280 7.81 -13.78 1.85
CA ILE A 280 9.17 -14.32 1.96
C ILE A 280 9.61 -14.93 0.63
N THR A 281 8.75 -15.67 -0.05
CA THR A 281 9.06 -16.23 -1.35
C THR A 281 9.42 -15.14 -2.36
N ALA A 282 8.65 -14.05 -2.41
CA ALA A 282 8.96 -12.90 -3.23
C ALA A 282 10.31 -12.24 -2.82
N GLY A 283 10.58 -12.12 -1.51
CA GLY A 283 11.85 -11.61 -0.98
C GLY A 283 13.04 -12.48 -1.35
N ILE A 284 12.91 -13.81 -1.32
CA ILE A 284 13.94 -14.75 -1.76
C ILE A 284 14.20 -14.58 -3.27
N ILE A 285 13.15 -14.48 -4.09
CA ILE A 285 13.31 -14.24 -5.53
C ILE A 285 14.06 -12.93 -5.77
N LEU A 286 13.73 -11.85 -5.06
CA LEU A 286 14.44 -10.57 -5.15
C LEU A 286 15.93 -10.71 -4.78
N ALA A 287 16.22 -11.43 -3.71
CA ALA A 287 17.57 -11.54 -3.19
C ALA A 287 18.53 -12.38 -4.07
N TYR A 288 18.02 -13.45 -4.68
CA TYR A 288 18.86 -14.46 -5.33
C TYR A 288 18.72 -14.51 -6.87
N PHE A 289 17.76 -13.78 -7.46
CA PHE A 289 17.52 -13.76 -8.91
C PHE A 289 17.72 -12.38 -9.52
N ALA A 290 18.71 -11.62 -9.03
CA ALA A 290 19.08 -10.32 -9.57
C ALA A 290 17.89 -9.33 -9.67
N LEU A 291 17.04 -9.23 -8.62
CA LEU A 291 15.97 -8.25 -8.50
C LEU A 291 15.04 -8.20 -9.73
N PRO A 292 14.28 -9.25 -10.07
CA PRO A 292 13.40 -9.22 -11.24
C PRO A 292 12.42 -8.03 -11.12
N PRO A 293 12.21 -7.22 -12.17
CA PRO A 293 11.39 -6.00 -12.07
C PRO A 293 9.95 -6.26 -11.64
N TRP A 294 9.35 -7.38 -12.05
CA TRP A 294 7.98 -7.75 -11.71
C TRP A 294 7.81 -8.18 -10.25
N THR A 295 8.87 -8.70 -9.59
CA THR A 295 8.80 -9.18 -8.21
C THR A 295 8.78 -8.03 -7.20
N GLN A 296 9.43 -6.89 -7.50
CA GLN A 296 9.48 -5.74 -6.60
C GLN A 296 8.08 -5.18 -6.29
N PRO A 297 7.22 -4.85 -7.29
CA PRO A 297 5.87 -4.37 -7.01
C PRO A 297 4.99 -5.43 -6.35
N VAL A 298 5.19 -6.72 -6.63
CA VAL A 298 4.46 -7.82 -5.98
C VAL A 298 4.84 -7.92 -4.50
N HIS A 299 6.14 -7.88 -4.16
CA HIS A 299 6.63 -7.87 -2.79
C HIS A 299 6.07 -6.67 -2.00
N LEU A 300 6.09 -5.46 -2.55
CA LEU A 300 5.49 -4.28 -1.94
C LEU A 300 3.98 -4.45 -1.72
N LEU A 301 3.26 -4.97 -2.71
CA LEU A 301 1.81 -5.21 -2.60
C LEU A 301 1.50 -6.25 -1.52
N LEU A 302 2.21 -7.37 -1.48
CA LEU A 302 2.03 -8.41 -0.46
C LEU A 302 2.29 -7.88 0.95
N ALA A 303 3.32 -7.04 1.15
CA ALA A 303 3.60 -6.39 2.43
C ALA A 303 2.43 -5.49 2.88
N THR A 304 1.85 -4.73 1.95
CA THR A 304 0.69 -3.87 2.26
C THR A 304 -0.59 -4.68 2.50
N VAL A 305 -0.80 -5.77 1.78
CA VAL A 305 -1.92 -6.70 2.01
C VAL A 305 -1.77 -7.41 3.36
N LEU A 306 -0.55 -7.81 3.74
CA LEU A 306 -0.25 -8.38 5.05
C LEU A 306 -0.65 -7.42 6.18
N LEU A 307 -0.19 -6.17 6.10
CA LEU A 307 -0.53 -5.14 7.07
C LEU A 307 -2.05 -4.92 7.13
N GLY A 308 -2.72 -4.86 5.98
CA GLY A 308 -4.18 -4.73 5.88
C GLY A 308 -4.91 -5.92 6.53
N ALA A 309 -4.45 -7.16 6.31
CA ALA A 309 -5.02 -8.36 6.91
C ALA A 309 -4.87 -8.36 8.45
N GLN A 310 -3.72 -7.90 8.98
CA GLN A 310 -3.50 -7.76 10.42
C GLN A 310 -4.41 -6.68 11.03
N ILE A 311 -4.57 -5.53 10.37
CA ILE A 311 -5.50 -4.47 10.78
C ILE A 311 -6.95 -5.00 10.77
N ALA A 312 -7.35 -5.70 9.70
CA ALA A 312 -8.67 -6.33 9.62
C ALA A 312 -8.91 -7.36 10.73
N PHE A 313 -7.90 -8.15 11.08
CA PHE A 313 -7.98 -9.09 12.20
C PHE A 313 -8.31 -8.39 13.51
N VAL A 314 -7.56 -7.34 13.86
CA VAL A 314 -7.80 -6.59 15.10
C VAL A 314 -9.22 -6.05 15.14
N PHE A 315 -9.62 -5.31 14.13
CA PHE A 315 -10.94 -4.66 14.13
C PHE A 315 -12.10 -5.65 14.01
N ARG A 316 -11.90 -6.80 13.36
CA ARG A 316 -12.93 -7.84 13.27
C ARG A 316 -13.20 -8.52 14.61
N PHE A 317 -12.14 -8.83 15.37
CA PHE A 317 -12.22 -9.62 16.59
C PHE A 317 -12.06 -8.79 17.88
N MET A 318 -12.05 -7.45 17.79
CA MET A 318 -12.12 -6.60 18.97
C MET A 318 -13.45 -6.75 19.68
N VAL A 319 -13.40 -6.94 21.01
CA VAL A 319 -14.58 -6.87 21.87
C VAL A 319 -15.22 -5.49 21.71
N GLY A 320 -16.44 -5.44 21.25
CA GLY A 320 -17.24 -4.21 21.33
C GLY A 320 -17.35 -3.79 22.80
N GLN A 321 -16.88 -2.59 23.13
CA GLN A 321 -16.98 -2.04 24.51
C GLN A 321 -18.43 -1.74 24.93
N ASN A 322 -19.44 -2.08 24.14
CA ASN A 322 -20.86 -1.77 24.36
C ASN A 322 -21.74 -3.03 24.44
N ARG A 323 -21.41 -3.98 25.31
CA ARG A 323 -22.43 -4.81 25.92
C ARG A 323 -22.29 -4.68 27.44
N ARG A 324 -22.62 -3.51 27.99
CA ARG A 324 -23.12 -3.41 29.35
C ARG A 324 -24.63 -3.18 29.26
N SER A 325 -25.35 -4.15 29.83
CA SER A 325 -26.72 -4.08 30.38
C SER A 325 -27.87 -3.73 29.41
N VAL A 326 -28.64 -4.71 29.04
CA VAL A 326 -30.02 -4.79 29.53
C VAL A 326 -30.20 -6.12 30.20
#